data_c2d1f807d0be58159850b321e09a42f5
#
_entry.id   c2d1f807d0be58159850b321e09a42f5
#
_cell.length_a   1.000
_cell.length_b   1.000
_cell.length_c   1.000
_cell.angle_alpha   90.00
_cell.angle_beta   90.00
_cell.angle_gamma   90.00
#
_symmetry.space_group_name_H-M   'P 1'
#
loop_
_entity.id
_entity.type
_entity.pdbx_description
1 polymer ?
#
loop_
_entity_poly.entity_id
_entity_poly.type
_entity_poly.pdbx_seq_one_letter_code
_entity_poly.pdbx_strand_id
1 'polypeptide(L)'
;MANICWYQVKAKGDKKNIMFLYHSIPVYNYIDLISSSDDTIIFSGDCKWSLDAYCENSNADIKIDVNKYISDTDTKLINDPTEYIYYTLEDKSKILNCDIEVF
;
A
#
# COMPACT_ATOMS: atom_id res chain seq x y z
N MET A 1 -23.52 -8.03 -6.09
CA MET A 1 -22.91 -7.17 -5.05
C MET A 1 -21.48 -7.56 -4.80
N ALA A 2 -20.60 -6.57 -4.69
CA ALA A 2 -19.24 -6.86 -4.29
C ALA A 2 -19.17 -7.21 -2.81
N ASN A 3 -18.39 -8.23 -2.46
CA ASN A 3 -18.12 -8.56 -1.07
C ASN A 3 -17.15 -7.54 -0.48
N ILE A 4 -17.53 -6.93 0.63
CA ILE A 4 -16.67 -6.03 1.37
C ILE A 4 -15.82 -6.86 2.32
N CYS A 5 -14.51 -6.66 2.26
CA CYS A 5 -13.55 -7.31 3.15
C CYS A 5 -12.84 -6.26 3.98
N TRP A 6 -12.70 -6.54 5.26
CA TRP A 6 -11.90 -5.70 6.16
C TRP A 6 -10.52 -6.32 6.32
N TYR A 7 -9.50 -5.48 6.38
CA TYR A 7 -8.12 -5.93 6.50
C TYR A 7 -7.36 -5.11 7.53
N GLN A 8 -6.33 -5.72 8.08
CA GLN A 8 -5.30 -5.05 8.86
C GLN A 8 -3.94 -5.51 8.34
N VAL A 9 -3.05 -4.57 8.09
CA VAL A 9 -1.71 -4.83 7.58
C VAL A 9 -0.68 -4.29 8.56
N LYS A 10 0.30 -5.13 8.88
CA LYS A 10 1.51 -4.73 9.59
C LYS A 10 2.66 -4.76 8.59
N ALA A 11 3.32 -3.62 8.41
CA ALA A 11 4.46 -3.49 7.50
C ALA A 11 5.70 -3.08 8.28
N LYS A 12 6.81 -3.77 8.04
CA LYS A 12 8.08 -3.52 8.69
C LYS A 12 9.18 -3.32 7.65
N GLY A 13 9.95 -2.26 7.81
CA GLY A 13 11.04 -1.93 6.91
C GLY A 13 11.48 -0.48 7.07
N ASP A 14 12.16 0.05 6.06
CA ASP A 14 12.52 1.46 6.04
C ASP A 14 11.29 2.35 6.10
N LYS A 15 11.32 3.37 6.96
CA LYS A 15 10.16 4.22 7.22
C LYS A 15 9.59 4.85 5.96
N LYS A 16 10.44 5.36 5.08
CA LYS A 16 9.98 5.97 3.83
C LYS A 16 9.27 4.94 2.95
N ASN A 17 9.82 3.73 2.88
CA ASN A 17 9.26 2.66 2.05
C ASN A 17 7.92 2.17 2.58
N ILE A 18 7.80 1.95 3.89
CA ILE A 18 6.53 1.49 4.47
C ILE A 18 5.45 2.58 4.42
N MET A 19 5.82 3.84 4.57
CA MET A 19 4.87 4.95 4.40
C MET A 19 4.44 5.09 2.94
N PHE A 20 5.35 4.88 1.99
CA PHE A 20 4.99 4.84 0.58
C PHE A 20 4.00 3.70 0.29
N LEU A 21 4.25 2.53 0.86
CA LEU A 21 3.34 1.39 0.74
C LEU A 21 1.93 1.77 1.24
N TYR A 22 1.84 2.31 2.44
CA TYR A 22 0.57 2.74 3.03
C TYR A 22 -0.19 3.70 2.13
N HIS A 23 0.49 4.73 1.63
CA HIS A 23 -0.14 5.76 0.81
C HIS A 23 -0.49 5.28 -0.60
N SER A 24 0.08 4.17 -1.06
CA SER A 24 -0.19 3.60 -2.38
C SER A 24 -1.31 2.55 -2.38
N ILE A 25 -1.92 2.27 -1.24
CA ILE A 25 -3.06 1.35 -1.15
C ILE A 25 -4.32 2.06 -1.63
N PRO A 26 -5.07 1.50 -2.58
CA PRO A 26 -6.33 2.10 -2.99
C PRO A 26 -7.35 2.08 -1.85
N VAL A 27 -8.07 3.18 -1.69
CA VAL A 27 -9.06 3.35 -0.62
C VAL A 27 -10.45 3.07 -1.16
N TYR A 28 -11.19 2.17 -0.50
CA TYR A 28 -12.60 1.94 -0.81
C TYR A 28 -13.48 2.89 -0.01
N ASN A 29 -13.72 2.61 1.27
CA ASN A 29 -14.44 3.53 2.14
C ASN A 29 -13.49 4.29 3.07
N TYR A 30 -12.50 3.61 3.63
CA TYR A 30 -11.55 4.22 4.54
C TYR A 30 -10.24 3.46 4.58
N ILE A 31 -9.20 4.14 5.03
CA ILE A 31 -7.93 3.55 5.46
C ILE A 31 -7.42 4.36 6.64
N ASP A 32 -7.03 3.68 7.72
CA ASP A 32 -6.59 4.30 8.95
C ASP A 32 -5.21 3.80 9.37
N LEU A 33 -4.32 4.72 9.68
CA LEU A 33 -3.03 4.38 10.28
C LEU A 33 -3.23 4.21 11.78
N ILE A 34 -3.16 2.95 12.25
CA ILE A 34 -3.43 2.60 13.64
C ILE A 34 -2.21 2.86 14.52
N SER A 35 -1.03 2.51 14.03
CA SER A 35 0.22 2.61 14.79
C SER A 35 1.38 2.92 13.85
N SER A 36 2.33 3.69 14.33
CA SER A 36 3.51 4.08 13.54
C SER A 36 4.72 4.19 14.47
N SER A 37 5.78 3.49 14.14
CA SER A 37 7.09 3.59 14.77
C SER A 37 8.17 3.78 13.70
N ASP A 38 9.45 3.80 14.10
CA ASP A 38 10.54 4.08 13.14
C ASP A 38 10.68 3.04 12.02
N ASP A 39 10.31 1.79 12.30
CA ASP A 39 10.47 0.69 11.35
C ASP A 39 9.21 -0.14 11.10
N THR A 40 8.09 0.22 11.73
CA THR A 40 6.87 -0.58 11.65
C THR A 40 5.64 0.32 11.63
N ILE A 41 4.68 0.00 10.74
CA ILE A 41 3.36 0.62 10.75
C ILE A 41 2.29 -0.47 10.77
N ILE A 42 1.14 -0.12 11.34
CA ILE A 42 -0.06 -0.95 11.29
C ILE A 42 -1.18 -0.07 10.76
N PHE A 43 -1.84 -0.53 9.72
CA PHE A 43 -2.98 0.18 9.15
C PHE A 43 -4.12 -0.79 8.86
N SER A 44 -5.33 -0.26 8.81
CA SER A 44 -6.53 -1.04 8.50
C SER A 44 -7.42 -0.30 7.52
N GLY A 45 -8.28 -1.05 6.86
CA GLY A 45 -9.24 -0.48 5.95
C GLY A 45 -10.21 -1.53 5.47
N ASP A 46 -10.97 -1.16 4.44
CA ASP A 46 -11.85 -2.08 3.75
C ASP A 46 -11.54 -2.10 2.26
N CYS A 47 -12.00 -3.12 1.59
CA CYS A 47 -11.83 -3.30 0.15
C CYS A 47 -12.91 -4.20 -0.40
N LYS A 48 -12.96 -4.32 -1.72
CA LYS A 48 -13.81 -5.29 -2.41
C LYS A 48 -13.02 -6.56 -2.66
N TRP A 49 -13.67 -7.71 -2.50
CA TRP A 49 -13.12 -9.05 -2.74
C TRP A 49 -11.98 -9.40 -1.76
N SER A 50 -10.76 -9.10 -2.12
CA SER A 50 -9.58 -9.23 -1.27
C SER A 50 -8.69 -8.02 -1.48
N LEU A 51 -7.76 -7.78 -0.55
CA LEU A 51 -6.87 -6.62 -0.67
C LEU A 51 -6.01 -6.72 -1.94
N ASP A 52 -5.47 -7.89 -2.25
CA ASP A 52 -4.65 -8.07 -3.46
C ASP A 52 -5.47 -7.86 -4.73
N ALA A 53 -6.65 -8.46 -4.82
CA ALA A 53 -7.53 -8.27 -5.98
C ALA A 53 -7.95 -6.81 -6.12
N TYR A 54 -8.21 -6.14 -5.03
CA TYR A 54 -8.57 -4.72 -5.05
C TYR A 54 -7.41 -3.85 -5.52
N CYS A 55 -6.19 -4.12 -5.08
CA CYS A 55 -5.01 -3.41 -5.56
C CYS A 55 -4.80 -3.58 -7.05
N GLU A 56 -4.96 -4.81 -7.59
CA GLU A 56 -4.78 -5.07 -9.02
C GLU A 56 -5.84 -4.42 -9.91
N ASN A 57 -7.09 -4.37 -9.46
CA ASN A 57 -8.23 -4.03 -10.30
C ASN A 57 -8.88 -2.70 -9.95
N SER A 58 -8.34 -1.98 -8.98
CA SER A 58 -8.98 -0.76 -8.49
C SER A 58 -8.82 0.40 -9.46
N ASN A 59 -9.94 1.09 -9.67
CA ASN A 59 -9.96 2.42 -10.29
C ASN A 59 -10.07 3.52 -9.21
N ALA A 60 -9.76 3.21 -7.97
CA ALA A 60 -9.86 4.15 -6.87
C ALA A 60 -8.88 5.31 -7.06
N ASP A 61 -9.34 6.51 -6.75
CA ASP A 61 -8.50 7.69 -6.76
C ASP A 61 -7.48 7.58 -5.62
N ILE A 62 -6.22 7.43 -5.98
CA ILE A 62 -5.14 7.47 -5.01
C ILE A 62 -4.72 8.92 -4.85
N LYS A 63 -5.07 9.50 -3.71
CA LYS A 63 -4.83 10.92 -3.40
C LYS A 63 -3.41 11.16 -2.90
N ILE A 64 -2.43 10.60 -3.58
CA ILE A 64 -1.04 10.75 -3.19
C ILE A 64 -0.23 11.28 -4.36
N ASP A 65 0.68 12.19 -4.07
CA ASP A 65 1.69 12.57 -5.04
C ASP A 65 2.77 11.49 -5.05
N VAL A 66 2.60 10.51 -5.92
CA VAL A 66 3.53 9.40 -6.06
C VAL A 66 4.93 9.90 -6.40
N ASN A 67 5.05 10.94 -7.21
CA ASN A 67 6.34 11.51 -7.59
C ASN A 67 7.10 12.08 -6.40
N LYS A 68 6.40 12.71 -5.46
CA LYS A 68 7.01 13.24 -4.23
C LYS A 68 7.64 12.12 -3.41
N TYR A 69 6.92 11.02 -3.23
CA TYR A 69 7.45 9.88 -2.46
C TYR A 69 8.58 9.17 -3.18
N ILE A 70 8.48 9.05 -4.51
CA ILE A 70 9.51 8.43 -5.33
C ILE A 70 10.82 9.20 -5.24
N SER A 71 10.79 10.53 -5.18
CA SER A 71 12.02 11.33 -5.06
C SER A 71 12.75 11.09 -3.72
N ASP A 72 12.03 10.62 -2.69
CA ASP A 72 12.56 10.39 -1.36
C ASP A 72 12.91 8.93 -1.07
N THR A 73 12.60 7.99 -1.97
CA THR A 73 12.89 6.56 -1.83
C THR A 73 13.90 6.12 -2.88
N ASP A 74 14.46 4.92 -2.73
CA ASP A 74 15.29 4.33 -3.78
C ASP A 74 14.38 3.80 -4.91
N THR A 75 14.14 4.66 -5.88
CA THR A 75 13.17 4.43 -6.94
C THR A 75 13.67 3.54 -8.08
N LYS A 76 14.89 3.04 -8.01
CA LYS A 76 15.43 2.13 -9.03
C LYS A 76 14.60 0.88 -9.21
N LEU A 77 13.77 0.55 -8.19
CA LEU A 77 12.92 -0.62 -8.19
C LEU A 77 11.54 -0.36 -8.80
N ILE A 78 11.19 0.90 -9.08
CA ILE A 78 9.89 1.26 -9.64
C ILE A 78 10.10 1.82 -11.03
N ASN A 79 9.87 0.98 -12.05
CA ASN A 79 10.05 1.38 -13.44
C ASN A 79 8.98 2.37 -13.90
N ASP A 80 7.73 2.16 -13.48
CA ASP A 80 6.60 3.02 -13.83
C ASP A 80 5.75 3.26 -12.59
N PRO A 81 5.82 4.48 -11.99
CA PRO A 81 5.04 4.80 -10.79
C PRO A 81 3.53 4.71 -11.01
N THR A 82 3.06 4.97 -12.21
CA THR A 82 1.64 4.89 -12.54
C THR A 82 1.16 3.44 -12.53
N GLU A 83 1.99 2.53 -13.03
CA GLU A 83 1.69 1.10 -13.01
C GLU A 83 1.77 0.53 -11.60
N TYR A 84 2.67 1.03 -10.77
CA TYR A 84 2.88 0.56 -9.40
C TYR A 84 1.60 0.53 -8.57
N ILE A 85 0.71 1.47 -8.76
CA ILE A 85 -0.54 1.52 -7.98
C ILE A 85 -1.45 0.32 -8.21
N TYR A 86 -1.29 -0.38 -9.34
CA TYR A 86 -2.07 -1.57 -9.68
C TYR A 86 -1.41 -2.89 -9.28
N TYR A 87 -0.24 -2.83 -8.67
CA TYR A 87 0.44 -4.04 -8.19
C TYR A 87 -0.26 -4.60 -6.95
N THR A 88 -0.15 -5.92 -6.76
CA THR A 88 -0.62 -6.55 -5.53
C THR A 88 0.14 -6.03 -4.32
N LEU A 89 -0.41 -6.23 -3.14
CA LEU A 89 0.26 -5.87 -1.90
C LEU A 89 1.59 -6.62 -1.76
N GLU A 90 1.62 -7.90 -2.17
CA GLU A 90 2.84 -8.71 -2.14
C GLU A 90 3.92 -8.13 -3.05
N ASP A 91 3.57 -7.76 -4.28
CA ASP A 91 4.51 -7.17 -5.23
C ASP A 91 5.01 -5.81 -4.73
N LYS A 92 4.13 -4.99 -4.16
CA LYS A 92 4.51 -3.71 -3.56
C LYS A 92 5.52 -3.91 -2.43
N SER A 93 5.30 -4.90 -1.57
CA SER A 93 6.21 -5.19 -0.47
C SER A 93 7.58 -5.64 -0.94
N LYS A 94 7.65 -6.44 -2.01
CA LYS A 94 8.92 -6.87 -2.60
C LYS A 94 9.68 -5.70 -3.21
N ILE A 95 9.00 -4.85 -3.95
CA ILE A 95 9.61 -3.65 -4.58
C ILE A 95 10.18 -2.72 -3.51
N LEU A 96 9.45 -2.53 -2.41
CA LEU A 96 9.85 -1.62 -1.34
C LEU A 96 10.72 -2.29 -0.26
N ASN A 97 11.05 -3.59 -0.45
CA ASN A 97 11.89 -4.35 0.47
C ASN A 97 11.37 -4.26 1.92
N CYS A 98 10.10 -4.51 2.10
CA CYS A 98 9.49 -4.54 3.43
C CYS A 98 8.77 -5.86 3.67
N ASP A 99 8.65 -6.23 4.95
CA ASP A 99 7.91 -7.41 5.38
C ASP A 99 6.48 -7.00 5.71
N ILE A 100 5.51 -7.80 5.27
CA ILE A 100 4.10 -7.56 5.54
C ILE A 100 3.45 -8.77 6.19
N GLU A 101 2.49 -8.48 7.08
CA GLU A 101 1.56 -9.46 7.62
C GLU A 101 0.14 -8.91 7.42
N VAL A 102 -0.74 -9.72 6.86
CA VAL A 102 -2.14 -9.35 6.63
C VAL A 102 -3.03 -10.19 7.54
N PHE A 103 -3.91 -9.51 8.26
CA PHE A 103 -4.84 -10.12 9.21
C PHE A 103 -6.29 -10.01 8.75
#